data_f4db21f51c655d31d8468c56f833c2ad
#
_entry.id   f4db21f51c655d31d8468c56f833c2ad
#
_cell.length_a   1.000
_cell.length_b   1.000
_cell.length_c   1.000
_cell.angle_alpha   90.00
_cell.angle_beta   90.00
_cell.angle_gamma   90.00
#
_symmetry.space_group_name_H-M   'P 1'
#
loop_
_entity.id
_entity.type
_entity.pdbx_description
1 polymer ?
#
loop_
_entity_poly.entity_id
_entity_poly.type
_entity_poly.pdbx_seq_one_letter_code
_entity_poly.pdbx_strand_id
1 'polypeptide(L)'
;HLPKVTDHGLYGRPLPLHYVVRTTPSSMHSFAALAPYLDGGPFVLTTVDTIFRTEEFARYVQAFSEAVAQGYDGLMGVTDYIDDERPLYVGVGENDLITGFHDTYSEGLRYISGGIYGLTPNALPILRRCLEQGNSRMRNFQRALVTEGCRLKAWRFSKVLDIDHATDIAKAEEFLSGDLTCG
;
A
#
# COMPACT_ATOMS: atom_id res chain seq x y z
N HIS A 1 -14.64 -14.40 22.69
CA HIS A 1 -14.51 -13.12 23.39
C HIS A 1 -13.48 -12.31 22.63
N LEU A 2 -13.92 -11.44 21.72
CA LEU A 2 -13.02 -10.51 21.03
C LEU A 2 -12.58 -9.45 22.05
N PRO A 3 -11.29 -9.10 22.13
CA PRO A 3 -10.85 -7.99 22.95
C PRO A 3 -11.55 -6.71 22.48
N LYS A 4 -12.12 -5.96 23.40
CA LYS A 4 -12.52 -4.59 23.12
C LYS A 4 -11.25 -3.81 22.83
N VAL A 5 -11.00 -3.50 21.55
CA VAL A 5 -10.01 -2.51 21.19
C VAL A 5 -10.59 -1.17 21.66
N THR A 6 -10.06 -0.65 22.76
CA THR A 6 -10.33 0.70 23.20
C THR A 6 -9.62 1.62 22.21
N ASP A 7 -10.39 2.24 21.36
CA ASP A 7 -9.94 3.23 20.40
C ASP A 7 -9.44 4.48 21.14
N HIS A 8 -8.12 4.62 21.22
CA HIS A 8 -7.49 5.89 21.51
C HIS A 8 -7.12 6.53 20.17
N GLY A 9 -8.17 6.96 19.44
CA GLY A 9 -7.97 7.73 18.21
C GLY A 9 -7.03 8.91 18.46
N LEU A 10 -6.10 9.12 17.55
CA LEU A 10 -5.17 10.25 17.44
C LEU A 10 -5.92 11.59 17.50
N TYR A 11 -6.47 12.09 18.45
CA TYR A 11 -7.23 13.31 18.69
C TYR A 11 -8.52 13.10 19.51
N GLY A 12 -8.67 11.94 20.23
CA GLY A 12 -9.81 11.74 21.14
C GLY A 12 -11.17 11.62 20.46
N ARG A 13 -11.23 11.42 19.14
CA ARG A 13 -12.47 11.11 18.41
C ARG A 13 -12.52 9.61 18.10
N PRO A 14 -13.64 8.93 18.39
CA PRO A 14 -13.80 7.53 18.01
C PRO A 14 -13.79 7.43 16.47
N LEU A 15 -12.83 6.69 15.93
CA LEU A 15 -12.85 6.30 14.52
C LEU A 15 -13.89 5.19 14.35
N PRO A 16 -14.76 5.23 13.32
CA PRO A 16 -15.63 4.12 12.99
C PRO A 16 -14.78 2.94 12.54
N LEU A 17 -14.61 1.96 13.43
CA LEU A 17 -13.77 0.80 13.18
C LEU A 17 -14.65 -0.40 12.82
N HIS A 18 -14.39 -1.02 11.65
CA HIS A 18 -15.00 -2.24 11.19
C HIS A 18 -13.96 -3.37 11.16
N TYR A 19 -14.31 -4.54 11.70
CA TYR A 19 -13.40 -5.69 11.72
C TYR A 19 -13.91 -6.81 10.85
N VAL A 20 -13.01 -7.44 10.12
CA VAL A 20 -13.23 -8.73 9.49
C VAL A 20 -12.24 -9.71 10.10
N VAL A 21 -12.70 -10.63 10.94
CA VAL A 21 -11.88 -11.68 11.53
C VAL A 21 -12.03 -12.93 10.68
N ARG A 22 -11.00 -13.27 9.92
CA ARG A 22 -11.00 -14.41 9.02
C ARG A 22 -9.59 -14.95 8.83
N THR A 23 -9.42 -16.27 8.86
CA THR A 23 -8.20 -16.92 8.36
C THR A 23 -8.28 -17.01 6.86
N THR A 24 -7.27 -16.50 6.17
CA THR A 24 -7.22 -16.46 4.71
C THR A 24 -5.92 -17.09 4.20
N PRO A 25 -5.93 -17.68 2.98
CA PRO A 25 -4.74 -18.33 2.43
C PRO A 25 -3.63 -17.36 2.04
N SER A 26 -3.94 -16.07 1.83
CA SER A 26 -2.96 -15.06 1.43
C SER A 26 -3.45 -13.63 1.68
N SER A 27 -2.55 -12.64 1.57
CA SER A 27 -2.87 -11.21 1.65
C SER A 27 -3.93 -10.77 0.61
N MET A 28 -3.92 -11.31 -0.61
CA MET A 28 -4.97 -11.05 -1.59
C MET A 28 -6.34 -11.55 -1.15
N HIS A 29 -6.42 -12.72 -0.52
CA HIS A 29 -7.68 -13.22 0.03
C HIS A 29 -8.15 -12.38 1.22
N SER A 30 -7.22 -11.86 2.04
CA SER A 30 -7.55 -10.90 3.11
C SER A 30 -8.13 -9.62 2.52
N PHE A 31 -7.51 -9.08 1.47
CA PHE A 31 -8.04 -7.92 0.76
C PHE A 31 -9.42 -8.21 0.14
N ALA A 32 -9.62 -9.36 -0.48
CA ALA A 32 -10.92 -9.74 -1.04
C ALA A 32 -12.02 -9.85 0.03
N ALA A 33 -11.66 -10.25 1.27
CA ALA A 33 -12.61 -10.27 2.37
C ALA A 33 -13.08 -8.86 2.80
N LEU A 34 -12.28 -7.82 2.51
CA LEU A 34 -12.63 -6.42 2.74
C LEU A 34 -13.39 -5.79 1.57
N ALA A 35 -13.31 -6.37 0.37
CA ALA A 35 -13.87 -5.78 -0.85
C ALA A 35 -15.36 -5.35 -0.74
N PRO A 36 -16.27 -6.08 -0.06
CA PRO A 36 -17.66 -5.65 0.11
C PRO A 36 -17.84 -4.33 0.88
N TYR A 37 -16.81 -3.87 1.57
CA TYR A 37 -16.83 -2.63 2.35
C TYR A 37 -16.12 -1.47 1.63
N LEU A 38 -15.53 -1.73 0.46
CA LEU A 38 -14.65 -0.79 -0.26
C LEU A 38 -15.24 -0.31 -1.60
N ASP A 39 -16.45 -0.71 -1.94
CA ASP A 39 -17.11 -0.37 -3.20
C ASP A 39 -17.72 1.04 -3.20
N GLY A 40 -17.84 1.67 -2.03
CA GLY A 40 -18.46 2.99 -1.85
C GLY A 40 -17.60 4.18 -2.29
N GLY A 41 -16.33 4.00 -2.59
CA GLY A 41 -15.44 5.10 -3.00
C GLY A 41 -13.95 4.74 -2.95
N PRO A 42 -13.06 5.70 -3.26
CA PRO A 42 -11.62 5.49 -3.15
C PRO A 42 -11.19 5.09 -1.74
N PHE A 43 -10.21 4.23 -1.63
CA PHE A 43 -9.69 3.71 -0.36
C PHE A 43 -8.17 3.57 -0.38
N VAL A 44 -7.57 3.55 0.79
CA VAL A 44 -6.15 3.22 0.96
C VAL A 44 -6.04 1.87 1.66
N LEU A 45 -5.27 0.97 1.09
CA LEU A 45 -4.89 -0.32 1.65
C LEU A 45 -3.42 -0.28 2.04
N THR A 46 -3.12 -0.71 3.27
CA THR A 46 -1.75 -0.94 3.75
C THR A 46 -1.65 -2.33 4.34
N THR A 47 -0.44 -2.91 4.38
CA THR A 47 -0.14 -4.04 5.25
C THR A 47 0.06 -3.55 6.68
N VAL A 48 -0.08 -4.45 7.66
CA VAL A 48 -0.01 -4.07 9.10
C VAL A 48 1.43 -3.91 9.60
N ASP A 49 2.38 -4.41 8.86
CA ASP A 49 3.82 -4.45 9.12
C ASP A 49 4.59 -3.31 8.43
N THR A 50 3.92 -2.52 7.60
CA THR A 50 4.52 -1.40 6.89
C THR A 50 4.63 -0.16 7.78
N ILE A 51 5.86 0.34 7.95
CA ILE A 51 6.19 1.54 8.73
C ILE A 51 6.60 2.66 7.80
N PHE A 52 5.98 3.81 8.00
CA PHE A 52 6.22 5.05 7.26
C PHE A 52 6.04 6.26 8.18
N ARG A 53 6.52 7.43 7.77
CA ARG A 53 6.32 8.67 8.52
C ARG A 53 4.90 9.18 8.39
N THR A 54 4.30 9.56 9.52
CA THR A 54 2.91 10.03 9.59
C THR A 54 2.66 11.24 8.69
N GLU A 55 3.60 12.18 8.64
CA GLU A 55 3.51 13.39 7.82
C GLU A 55 3.57 13.08 6.32
N GLU A 56 4.39 12.10 5.94
CA GLU A 56 4.45 11.63 4.55
C GLU A 56 3.13 10.95 4.16
N PHE A 57 2.59 10.13 5.06
CA PHE A 57 1.32 9.46 4.81
C PHE A 57 0.16 10.46 4.68
N ALA A 58 0.13 11.51 5.50
CA ALA A 58 -0.88 12.56 5.39
C ALA A 58 -0.81 13.26 4.02
N ARG A 59 0.39 13.59 3.54
CA ARG A 59 0.60 14.16 2.19
C ARG A 59 0.23 13.17 1.08
N TYR A 60 0.53 11.88 1.28
CA TYR A 60 0.13 10.82 0.35
C TYR A 60 -1.40 10.74 0.20
N VAL A 61 -2.15 10.77 1.30
CA VAL A 61 -3.63 10.74 1.27
C VAL A 61 -4.19 11.93 0.50
N GLN A 62 -3.62 13.12 0.70
CA GLN A 62 -4.01 14.31 -0.08
C GLN A 62 -3.69 14.13 -1.56
N ALA A 63 -2.46 13.71 -1.90
CA ALA A 63 -2.06 13.46 -3.28
C ALA A 63 -2.91 12.38 -3.96
N PHE A 64 -3.34 11.36 -3.21
CA PHE A 64 -4.26 10.35 -3.72
C PHE A 64 -5.62 10.94 -4.08
N SER A 65 -6.19 11.79 -3.23
CA SER A 65 -7.45 12.48 -3.54
C SER A 65 -7.33 13.34 -4.82
N GLU A 66 -6.20 14.02 -4.99
CA GLU A 66 -5.91 14.82 -6.20
C GLU A 66 -5.75 13.93 -7.44
N ALA A 67 -5.06 12.79 -7.32
CA ALA A 67 -4.90 11.84 -8.42
C ALA A 67 -6.26 11.28 -8.88
N VAL A 68 -7.13 10.91 -7.95
CA VAL A 68 -8.50 10.45 -8.26
C VAL A 68 -9.29 11.54 -8.97
N ALA A 69 -9.23 12.79 -8.51
CA ALA A 69 -9.89 13.92 -9.17
C ALA A 69 -9.38 14.16 -10.60
N GLN A 70 -8.12 13.78 -10.91
CA GLN A 70 -7.53 13.80 -12.24
C GLN A 70 -7.84 12.56 -13.10
N GLY A 71 -8.67 11.63 -12.59
CA GLY A 71 -9.08 10.42 -13.30
C GLY A 71 -8.06 9.28 -13.29
N TYR A 72 -7.15 9.26 -12.31
CA TYR A 72 -6.31 8.09 -12.05
C TYR A 72 -7.08 7.04 -11.24
N ASP A 73 -6.80 5.76 -11.51
CA ASP A 73 -7.40 4.62 -10.80
C ASP A 73 -6.69 4.30 -9.49
N GLY A 74 -5.46 4.81 -9.32
CA GLY A 74 -4.74 4.64 -8.08
C GLY A 74 -3.46 5.45 -7.97
N LEU A 75 -2.98 5.55 -6.72
CA LEU A 75 -1.70 6.11 -6.32
C LEU A 75 -0.96 5.05 -5.50
N MET A 76 0.20 4.60 -6.00
CA MET A 76 0.96 3.54 -5.37
C MET A 76 2.14 4.14 -4.62
N GLY A 77 2.27 3.82 -3.33
CA GLY A 77 3.44 4.19 -2.54
C GLY A 77 4.67 3.42 -3.01
N VAL A 78 5.72 4.15 -3.35
CA VAL A 78 7.01 3.60 -3.77
C VAL A 78 8.14 4.23 -2.96
N THR A 79 9.27 3.52 -2.84
CA THR A 79 10.48 4.04 -2.21
C THR A 79 11.71 3.60 -2.99
N ASP A 80 12.80 4.36 -2.88
CA ASP A 80 14.12 3.95 -3.38
C ASP A 80 15.01 3.36 -2.26
N TYR A 81 14.47 3.28 -1.05
CA TYR A 81 15.11 2.55 0.05
C TYR A 81 14.79 1.06 -0.08
N ILE A 82 15.81 0.25 -0.42
CA ILE A 82 15.68 -1.18 -0.67
C ILE A 82 16.33 -1.95 0.48
N ASP A 83 15.50 -2.52 1.36
CA ASP A 83 15.90 -3.40 2.48
C ASP A 83 15.06 -4.70 2.45
N ASP A 84 14.58 -5.10 1.27
CA ASP A 84 13.78 -6.30 1.04
C ASP A 84 14.61 -7.34 0.27
N GLU A 85 14.58 -8.60 0.71
CA GLU A 85 15.26 -9.71 0.03
C GLU A 85 14.66 -10.01 -1.36
N ARG A 86 13.39 -9.66 -1.58
CA ARG A 86 12.64 -9.93 -2.82
C ARG A 86 11.80 -8.73 -3.25
N PRO A 87 12.42 -7.59 -3.50
CA PRO A 87 11.71 -6.37 -3.82
C PRO A 87 10.86 -6.52 -5.10
N LEU A 88 9.75 -5.83 -5.14
CA LEU A 88 8.96 -5.67 -6.35
C LEU A 88 9.31 -4.31 -6.97
N TYR A 89 10.13 -4.34 -8.01
CA TYR A 89 10.56 -3.12 -8.71
C TYR A 89 9.41 -2.48 -9.48
N VAL A 90 9.38 -1.16 -9.47
CA VAL A 90 8.32 -0.36 -10.09
C VAL A 90 8.90 0.46 -11.22
N GLY A 91 8.43 0.22 -12.45
CA GLY A 91 8.70 1.06 -13.59
C GLY A 91 7.88 2.34 -13.50
N VAL A 92 8.56 3.49 -13.51
CA VAL A 92 7.93 4.81 -13.44
C VAL A 92 8.34 5.61 -14.67
N GLY A 93 7.38 6.01 -15.44
CA GLY A 93 7.55 6.82 -16.65
C GLY A 93 7.28 8.30 -16.41
N GLU A 94 6.93 9.01 -17.47
CA GLU A 94 6.61 10.44 -17.42
C GLU A 94 5.41 10.71 -16.52
N ASN A 95 5.42 11.87 -15.86
CA ASN A 95 4.36 12.31 -14.93
C ASN A 95 4.06 11.32 -13.81
N ASP A 96 5.06 10.56 -13.39
CA ASP A 96 4.97 9.53 -12.36
C ASP A 96 4.03 8.36 -12.70
N LEU A 97 3.69 8.16 -13.98
CA LEU A 97 2.86 7.06 -14.42
C LEU A 97 3.60 5.73 -14.23
N ILE A 98 2.94 4.77 -13.57
CA ILE A 98 3.49 3.42 -13.42
C ILE A 98 3.35 2.68 -14.74
N THR A 99 4.48 2.16 -15.23
CA THR A 99 4.59 1.41 -16.48
C THR A 99 4.59 -0.10 -16.29
N GLY A 100 4.92 -0.57 -15.09
CA GLY A 100 4.93 -2.00 -14.77
C GLY A 100 5.54 -2.33 -13.41
N PHE A 101 5.43 -3.61 -13.04
CA PHE A 101 5.99 -4.20 -11.83
C PHE A 101 6.84 -5.42 -12.16
N HIS A 102 8.08 -5.48 -11.66
CA HIS A 102 9.09 -6.44 -12.07
C HIS A 102 9.70 -7.17 -10.85
N ASP A 103 9.91 -8.49 -10.97
CA ASP A 103 10.55 -9.30 -9.92
C ASP A 103 12.08 -9.15 -9.91
N THR A 104 12.66 -8.70 -11.02
CA THR A 104 14.10 -8.54 -11.20
C THR A 104 14.45 -7.11 -11.53
N TYR A 105 15.57 -6.65 -10.97
CA TYR A 105 16.14 -5.36 -11.32
C TYR A 105 16.51 -5.30 -12.81
N SER A 106 16.25 -4.17 -13.44
CA SER A 106 16.81 -3.80 -14.72
C SER A 106 17.21 -2.33 -14.69
N GLU A 107 18.10 -1.94 -15.60
CA GLU A 107 18.57 -0.54 -15.70
C GLU A 107 17.38 0.42 -15.86
N GLY A 108 17.38 1.50 -15.06
CA GLY A 108 16.30 2.48 -14.99
C GLY A 108 15.22 2.20 -13.94
N LEU A 109 15.15 1.01 -13.36
CA LEU A 109 14.25 0.72 -12.23
C LEU A 109 14.89 1.21 -10.92
N ARG A 110 14.39 2.32 -10.42
CA ARG A 110 14.90 2.95 -9.20
C ARG A 110 14.08 2.62 -7.96
N TYR A 111 12.79 2.38 -8.13
CA TYR A 111 11.84 2.27 -7.03
C TYR A 111 11.35 0.85 -6.83
N ILE A 112 10.95 0.56 -5.59
CA ILE A 112 10.23 -0.66 -5.22
C ILE A 112 8.84 -0.30 -4.66
N SER A 113 7.91 -1.26 -4.68
CA SER A 113 6.59 -1.14 -4.08
C SER A 113 6.71 -1.07 -2.55
N GLY A 114 6.12 -0.06 -1.94
CA GLY A 114 6.18 0.19 -0.50
C GLY A 114 4.98 -0.36 0.29
N GLY A 115 4.17 -1.27 -0.28
CA GLY A 115 3.04 -1.87 0.47
C GLY A 115 1.87 -0.92 0.74
N ILE A 116 1.83 0.26 0.13
CA ILE A 116 0.79 1.29 0.33
C ILE A 116 0.06 1.51 -1.00
N TYR A 117 -1.25 1.29 -1.02
CA TYR A 117 -2.06 1.27 -2.23
C TYR A 117 -3.28 2.18 -2.09
N GLY A 118 -3.26 3.36 -2.69
CA GLY A 118 -4.47 4.16 -2.92
C GLY A 118 -5.16 3.65 -4.18
N LEU A 119 -6.40 3.21 -4.08
CA LEU A 119 -7.12 2.59 -5.18
C LEU A 119 -8.57 3.10 -5.26
N THR A 120 -9.11 3.12 -6.46
CA THR A 120 -10.54 3.30 -6.67
C THR A 120 -11.26 1.94 -6.69
N PRO A 121 -12.59 1.89 -6.57
CA PRO A 121 -13.36 0.65 -6.68
C PRO A 121 -13.14 -0.12 -7.99
N ASN A 122 -12.62 0.53 -9.05
CA ASN A 122 -12.26 -0.13 -10.32
C ASN A 122 -11.26 -1.29 -10.15
N ALA A 123 -10.48 -1.27 -9.06
CA ALA A 123 -9.53 -2.33 -8.73
C ALA A 123 -10.22 -3.63 -8.22
N LEU A 124 -11.43 -3.55 -7.68
CA LEU A 124 -12.09 -4.70 -7.04
C LEU A 124 -12.50 -5.82 -8.03
N PRO A 125 -13.03 -5.53 -9.22
CA PRO A 125 -13.26 -6.56 -10.25
C PRO A 125 -11.95 -7.26 -10.67
N ILE A 126 -10.84 -6.51 -10.76
CA ILE A 126 -9.52 -7.06 -11.12
C ILE A 126 -9.02 -8.01 -10.04
N LEU A 127 -9.15 -7.63 -8.78
CA LEU A 127 -8.83 -8.48 -7.63
C LEU A 127 -9.58 -9.82 -7.71
N ARG A 128 -10.89 -9.77 -7.98
CA ARG A 128 -11.72 -10.97 -8.11
C ARG A 128 -11.22 -11.89 -9.23
N ARG A 129 -10.98 -11.33 -10.42
CA ARG A 129 -10.46 -12.12 -11.56
C ARG A 129 -9.11 -12.74 -11.27
N CYS A 130 -8.21 -12.02 -10.59
CA CYS A 130 -6.92 -12.58 -10.18
C CYS A 130 -7.10 -13.82 -9.30
N LEU A 131 -7.99 -13.77 -8.32
CA LEU A 131 -8.25 -14.92 -7.44
C LEU A 131 -8.92 -16.08 -8.17
N GLU A 132 -9.86 -15.82 -9.08
CA GLU A 132 -10.50 -16.83 -9.94
C GLU A 132 -9.48 -17.54 -10.84
N GLN A 133 -8.42 -16.85 -11.26
CA GLN A 133 -7.31 -17.40 -12.02
C GLN A 133 -6.24 -18.12 -11.15
N GLY A 134 -6.46 -18.22 -9.85
CA GLY A 134 -5.52 -18.85 -8.90
C GLY A 134 -4.35 -17.97 -8.49
N ASN A 135 -4.32 -16.71 -8.88
CA ASN A 135 -3.31 -15.77 -8.39
C ASN A 135 -3.61 -15.39 -6.93
N SER A 136 -2.59 -15.45 -6.06
CA SER A 136 -2.77 -15.22 -4.62
C SER A 136 -1.81 -14.19 -4.03
N ARG A 137 -0.81 -13.70 -4.80
CA ARG A 137 0.19 -12.76 -4.32
C ARG A 137 -0.15 -11.33 -4.75
N MET A 138 -0.01 -10.37 -3.84
CA MET A 138 -0.26 -8.95 -4.13
C MET A 138 0.53 -8.41 -5.33
N ARG A 139 1.76 -8.90 -5.57
CA ARG A 139 2.53 -8.52 -6.75
C ARG A 139 1.85 -8.90 -8.09
N ASN A 140 1.11 -10.00 -8.12
CA ASN A 140 0.34 -10.40 -9.31
C ASN A 140 -0.86 -9.48 -9.53
N PHE A 141 -1.52 -9.09 -8.45
CA PHE A 141 -2.60 -8.10 -8.50
C PHE A 141 -2.10 -6.74 -9.00
N GLN A 142 -0.95 -6.26 -8.50
CA GLN A 142 -0.37 -4.99 -8.98
C GLN A 142 -0.06 -5.03 -10.49
N ARG A 143 0.46 -6.16 -10.99
CA ARG A 143 0.66 -6.36 -12.44
C ARG A 143 -0.64 -6.36 -13.21
N ALA A 144 -1.66 -7.05 -12.69
CA ALA A 144 -2.97 -7.11 -13.31
C ALA A 144 -3.61 -5.73 -13.44
N LEU A 145 -3.48 -4.86 -12.44
CA LEU A 145 -3.96 -3.48 -12.52
C LEU A 145 -3.41 -2.75 -13.77
N VAL A 146 -2.09 -2.83 -13.98
CA VAL A 146 -1.47 -2.20 -15.16
C VAL A 146 -1.88 -2.90 -16.45
N THR A 147 -1.89 -4.23 -16.47
CA THR A 147 -2.23 -5.03 -17.66
C THR A 147 -3.68 -4.79 -18.11
N GLU A 148 -4.59 -4.58 -17.17
CA GLU A 148 -5.99 -4.27 -17.45
C GLU A 148 -6.28 -2.78 -17.68
N GLY A 149 -5.21 -1.97 -17.79
CA GLY A 149 -5.29 -0.58 -18.22
C GLY A 149 -5.61 0.44 -17.13
N CYS A 150 -5.49 0.06 -15.84
CA CYS A 150 -5.60 1.03 -14.77
C CYS A 150 -4.47 2.08 -14.88
N ARG A 151 -4.85 3.34 -14.76
CA ARG A 151 -3.92 4.47 -14.73
C ARG A 151 -3.44 4.66 -13.29
N LEU A 152 -2.25 4.17 -12.99
CA LEU A 152 -1.64 4.25 -11.67
C LEU A 152 -0.51 5.28 -11.66
N LYS A 153 -0.45 6.11 -10.61
CA LYS A 153 0.70 6.98 -10.35
C LYS A 153 1.56 6.44 -9.22
N ALA A 154 2.84 6.71 -9.28
CA ALA A 154 3.77 6.49 -8.18
C ALA A 154 3.81 7.73 -7.27
N TRP A 155 3.82 7.50 -5.95
CA TRP A 155 4.11 8.51 -4.95
C TRP A 155 5.31 8.09 -4.10
N ARG A 156 6.30 8.94 -3.99
CA ARG A 156 7.60 8.61 -3.39
C ARG A 156 7.58 8.87 -1.89
N PHE A 157 7.69 7.79 -1.11
CA PHE A 157 8.05 7.86 0.30
C PHE A 157 9.57 7.93 0.44
N SER A 158 10.07 8.71 1.39
CA SER A 158 11.51 8.79 1.66
C SER A 158 12.06 7.45 2.11
N LYS A 159 11.29 6.74 2.92
CA LYS A 159 11.59 5.40 3.40
C LYS A 159 10.30 4.67 3.79
N VAL A 160 10.25 3.40 3.47
CA VAL A 160 9.23 2.47 3.96
C VAL A 160 9.96 1.24 4.47
N LEU A 161 9.56 0.74 5.63
CA LEU A 161 10.11 -0.46 6.25
C LEU A 161 9.00 -1.47 6.46
N ASP A 162 9.29 -2.73 6.23
CA ASP A 162 8.46 -3.85 6.65
C ASP A 162 9.08 -4.52 7.90
N ILE A 163 8.26 -4.83 8.89
CA ILE A 163 8.71 -5.51 10.12
C ILE A 163 8.42 -7.00 9.98
N ASP A 164 9.34 -7.72 9.38
CA ASP A 164 9.28 -9.18 9.22
C ASP A 164 9.96 -9.92 10.37
N HIS A 165 10.95 -9.29 11.02
CA HIS A 165 11.76 -9.87 12.07
C HIS A 165 11.88 -8.95 13.30
N ALA A 166 12.17 -9.53 14.46
CA ALA A 166 12.37 -8.75 15.71
C ALA A 166 13.50 -7.71 15.60
N THR A 167 14.50 -7.95 14.74
CA THR A 167 15.58 -7.01 14.45
C THR A 167 15.11 -5.75 13.72
N ASP A 168 13.99 -5.81 13.00
CA ASP A 168 13.47 -4.69 12.22
C ASP A 168 12.77 -3.67 13.13
N ILE A 169 12.35 -4.09 14.33
CA ILE A 169 11.75 -3.20 15.34
C ILE A 169 12.72 -2.08 15.70
N ALA A 170 13.99 -2.40 15.96
CA ALA A 170 15.00 -1.39 16.30
C ALA A 170 15.25 -0.41 15.15
N LYS A 171 15.27 -0.89 13.89
CA LYS A 171 15.38 -0.04 12.71
C LYS A 171 14.16 0.90 12.57
N ALA A 172 12.97 0.39 12.85
CA ALA A 172 11.74 1.17 12.80
C ALA A 172 11.70 2.25 13.90
N GLU A 173 12.11 1.91 15.13
CA GLU A 173 12.21 2.86 16.24
C GLU A 173 13.23 3.98 15.94
N GLU A 174 14.40 3.66 15.40
CA GLU A 174 15.40 4.64 14.97
C GLU A 174 14.83 5.54 13.86
N PHE A 175 14.18 4.96 12.88
CA PHE A 175 13.56 5.70 11.77
C PHE A 175 12.51 6.71 12.26
N LEU A 176 11.65 6.30 13.20
CA LEU A 176 10.59 7.15 13.75
C LEU A 176 11.12 8.17 14.75
N SER A 177 12.17 7.84 15.53
CA SER A 177 12.75 8.76 16.54
C SER A 177 13.61 9.86 15.93
N GLY A 178 14.12 9.68 14.72
CA GLY A 178 14.86 10.71 14.00
C GLY A 178 14.07 12.00 13.73
N ASP A 179 12.75 11.98 13.89
CA ASP A 179 11.87 13.15 13.76
C ASP A 179 11.76 13.97 15.06
N LEU A 180 12.18 13.44 16.21
CA LEU A 180 12.09 14.12 17.51
C LEU A 180 13.27 15.07 17.81
N THR A 181 14.29 15.10 16.93
CA THR A 181 15.52 15.88 17.15
C THR A 181 15.61 17.17 16.34
N CYS A 182 14.59 17.53 15.55
CA CYS A 182 14.52 18.79 14.80
C CYS A 182 13.28 19.59 15.25
N GLY A 183 13.30 20.04 16.52
CA GLY A 183 12.35 20.96 17.09
C GLY A 183 13.07 22.16 17.69
#